data_f354db36db0eea13dc5945155b5d266a
#
_entry.id   f354db36db0eea13dc5945155b5d266a
#
_cell.length_a   1.000
_cell.length_b   1.000
_cell.length_c   1.000
_cell.angle_alpha   90.00
_cell.angle_beta   90.00
_cell.angle_gamma   90.00
#
_symmetry.space_group_name_H-M   'P 1'
#
loop_
_entity.id
_entity.type
_entity.pdbx_description
1 polymer ?
#
loop_
_entity_poly.entity_id
_entity_poly.type
_entity_poly.pdbx_seq_one_letter_code
_entity_poly.pdbx_strand_id
1 'polypeptide(L)'
;MAGARPTARSGGRLAITLVVAAATCVLGRVALVVHTRALAAAHREVAHHFGAFEERQGSTRLAPAAASLCTPDAATGEVGTLHAELWGDVVVSGVGDAGHTASSAEACCRACETTRGCNVFVWCADEAACGQQCWLKRVGDPAGATVHNSGVGVPWQSGALPKDGDVAPGSLPPPDESITSIVLASPKGNIRLKLRPEWSESSVAFVRLLAAHPLCTPACEWYRVEPGFLLQGSLRALIPSNNVTTKGPRAMKRGDVGWAGAGPGPDLFIYLGAQPATHWGTDHTVWAEVADEASLAEADKIAALPPLPTKPGEMHIIKDHVKIDVRRDGTLL
;
A
#
# COMPACT_ATOMS: atom_id res chain seq x y z
N MET A 1 65.89 -59.08 47.52
CA MET A 1 67.14 -58.70 46.76
C MET A 1 66.68 -57.82 45.60
N ALA A 2 67.28 -56.61 45.52
CA ALA A 2 67.42 -55.70 44.37
C ALA A 2 66.22 -55.53 43.43
N GLY A 3 65.59 -54.44 43.22
CA GLY A 3 66.07 -53.03 43.20
C GLY A 3 66.35 -52.61 41.78
N ALA A 4 65.39 -52.12 41.00
CA ALA A 4 65.61 -51.35 39.78
C ALA A 4 64.65 -50.15 39.66
N ARG A 5 65.18 -48.95 39.69
CA ARG A 5 64.52 -47.68 39.48
C ARG A 5 64.27 -47.45 37.97
N PRO A 6 63.20 -46.87 37.56
CA PRO A 6 63.12 -46.24 36.26
C PRO A 6 63.40 -44.73 36.38
N THR A 7 64.23 -44.23 35.49
CA THR A 7 64.64 -42.84 35.32
C THR A 7 63.57 -42.01 34.67
N ALA A 8 63.44 -40.82 35.19
CA ALA A 8 62.49 -39.80 34.69
C ALA A 8 62.82 -39.32 33.24
N ARG A 9 61.81 -39.27 32.40
CA ARG A 9 61.75 -38.45 31.18
C ARG A 9 60.65 -37.42 31.33
N SER A 10 60.92 -36.32 32.01
CA SER A 10 59.90 -35.24 32.19
C SER A 10 60.19 -33.97 31.37
N GLY A 11 61.17 -33.99 30.47
CA GLY A 11 61.56 -32.78 29.71
C GLY A 11 60.75 -32.47 28.42
N GLY A 12 60.15 -33.50 27.83
CA GLY A 12 59.51 -33.30 26.49
C GLY A 12 58.12 -32.68 26.50
N ARG A 13 57.36 -32.89 27.56
CA ARG A 13 55.97 -32.40 27.63
C ARG A 13 55.88 -30.91 27.88
N LEU A 14 56.79 -30.29 28.60
CA LEU A 14 56.78 -28.86 28.91
C LEU A 14 57.12 -27.99 27.68
N ALA A 15 58.05 -28.47 26.83
CA ALA A 15 58.41 -27.74 25.60
C ALA A 15 57.35 -27.74 24.56
N ILE A 16 56.58 -28.83 24.38
CA ILE A 16 55.45 -28.91 23.41
C ILE A 16 54.34 -28.04 23.89
N THR A 17 54.00 -27.98 25.16
CA THR A 17 52.91 -27.13 25.69
C THR A 17 53.21 -25.63 25.52
N LEU A 18 54.46 -25.21 25.68
CA LEU A 18 54.90 -23.83 25.48
C LEU A 18 54.84 -23.41 24.00
N VAL A 19 55.23 -24.30 23.09
CA VAL A 19 55.12 -24.01 21.62
C VAL A 19 53.71 -23.91 21.15
N VAL A 20 52.77 -24.75 21.62
CA VAL A 20 51.37 -24.69 21.29
C VAL A 20 50.71 -23.41 21.84
N ALA A 21 51.03 -23.01 23.07
CA ALA A 21 50.57 -21.78 23.68
C ALA A 21 51.04 -20.52 22.94
N ALA A 22 52.30 -20.52 22.48
CA ALA A 22 52.83 -19.40 21.68
C ALA A 22 52.18 -19.30 20.28
N ALA A 23 51.94 -20.44 19.63
CA ALA A 23 51.27 -20.48 18.32
C ALA A 23 49.81 -19.99 18.39
N THR A 24 49.08 -20.37 19.43
CA THR A 24 47.69 -19.89 19.63
C THR A 24 47.63 -18.40 19.93
N CYS A 25 48.60 -17.84 20.67
CA CYS A 25 48.67 -16.39 20.91
C CYS A 25 48.97 -15.59 19.64
N VAL A 26 49.84 -16.08 18.75
CA VAL A 26 50.19 -15.44 17.49
C VAL A 26 49.01 -15.50 16.53
N LEU A 27 48.33 -16.63 16.38
CA LEU A 27 47.14 -16.79 15.56
C LEU A 27 45.98 -15.91 16.05
N GLY A 28 45.75 -15.81 17.35
CA GLY A 28 44.76 -14.92 17.95
C GLY A 28 45.04 -13.43 17.66
N ARG A 29 46.32 -13.00 17.71
CA ARG A 29 46.69 -11.62 17.36
C ARG A 29 46.54 -11.31 15.87
N VAL A 30 46.88 -12.26 14.99
CA VAL A 30 46.68 -12.10 13.54
C VAL A 30 45.21 -12.03 13.21
N ALA A 31 44.36 -12.89 13.78
CA ALA A 31 42.93 -12.86 13.60
C ALA A 31 42.30 -11.53 14.09
N LEU A 32 42.74 -11.01 15.24
CA LEU A 32 42.26 -9.74 15.76
C LEU A 32 42.65 -8.55 14.87
N VAL A 33 43.90 -8.54 14.35
CA VAL A 33 44.37 -7.49 13.43
C VAL A 33 43.63 -7.51 12.09
N VAL A 34 43.35 -8.70 11.58
CA VAL A 34 42.57 -8.84 10.33
C VAL A 34 41.13 -8.36 10.55
N HIS A 35 40.53 -8.75 11.69
CA HIS A 35 39.16 -8.33 12.01
C HIS A 35 39.04 -6.83 12.24
N THR A 36 39.98 -6.20 12.92
CA THR A 36 40.00 -4.74 13.14
C THR A 36 40.24 -3.96 11.83
N ARG A 37 41.05 -4.49 10.90
CA ARG A 37 41.27 -3.88 9.59
C ARG A 37 40.02 -4.00 8.69
N ALA A 38 39.31 -5.13 8.74
CA ALA A 38 38.05 -5.31 8.03
C ALA A 38 36.97 -4.37 8.55
N LEU A 39 36.83 -4.19 9.86
CA LEU A 39 35.92 -3.23 10.48
C LEU A 39 36.28 -1.78 10.12
N ALA A 40 37.57 -1.44 10.11
CA ALA A 40 37.99 -0.09 9.70
C ALA A 40 37.78 0.20 8.21
N ALA A 41 37.85 -0.80 7.33
CA ALA A 41 37.54 -0.68 5.93
C ALA A 41 36.03 -0.48 5.73
N ALA A 42 35.19 -1.27 6.39
CA ALA A 42 33.74 -1.13 6.37
C ALA A 42 33.28 0.24 6.91
N HIS A 43 33.91 0.73 7.99
CA HIS A 43 33.63 2.08 8.51
C HIS A 43 34.03 3.19 7.53
N ARG A 44 35.10 3.04 6.76
CA ARG A 44 35.48 4.02 5.74
C ARG A 44 34.53 4.01 4.56
N GLU A 45 34.04 2.85 4.15
CA GLU A 45 33.07 2.74 3.06
C GLU A 45 31.72 3.34 3.43
N VAL A 46 31.25 3.12 4.66
CA VAL A 46 30.07 3.75 5.22
C VAL A 46 30.26 5.28 5.33
N ALA A 47 31.42 5.75 5.84
CA ALA A 47 31.70 7.17 5.94
C ALA A 47 31.80 7.85 4.55
N HIS A 48 32.33 7.18 3.51
CA HIS A 48 32.34 7.67 2.15
C HIS A 48 30.94 7.77 1.56
N HIS A 49 30.03 6.84 1.88
CA HIS A 49 28.62 6.91 1.46
C HIS A 49 27.87 8.01 2.19
N PHE A 50 28.09 8.21 3.48
CA PHE A 50 27.48 9.30 4.24
C PHE A 50 28.07 10.66 3.88
N GLY A 51 29.37 10.76 3.64
CA GLY A 51 30.02 12.01 3.18
C GLY A 51 29.57 12.46 1.79
N ALA A 52 29.35 11.49 0.86
CA ALA A 52 28.81 11.78 -0.46
C ALA A 52 27.31 12.16 -0.42
N PHE A 53 26.60 11.78 0.62
CA PHE A 53 25.22 12.19 0.86
C PHE A 53 25.13 13.61 1.46
N GLU A 54 26.04 13.96 2.38
CA GLU A 54 26.12 15.31 2.96
C GLU A 54 26.63 16.37 1.96
N GLU A 55 27.57 16.02 1.10
CA GLU A 55 28.08 16.95 0.07
C GLU A 55 27.02 17.25 -1.02
N ARG A 56 26.02 16.37 -1.22
CA ARG A 56 24.85 16.67 -2.07
C ARG A 56 23.77 17.50 -1.36
N GLN A 57 23.81 17.65 -0.05
CA GLN A 57 22.92 18.54 0.70
C GLN A 57 23.48 19.97 0.83
N GLY A 58 24.69 20.21 0.31
CA GLY A 58 25.27 21.52 0.21
C GLY A 58 24.54 22.39 -0.80
N SER A 59 23.72 23.31 -0.30
CA SER A 59 23.09 24.41 -1.05
C SER A 59 21.90 23.99 -1.93
N THR A 60 20.90 23.32 -1.38
CA THR A 60 19.53 23.54 -1.84
C THR A 60 19.14 24.96 -1.43
N ARG A 61 19.33 25.94 -2.33
CA ARG A 61 18.40 27.08 -2.37
C ARG A 61 17.02 26.42 -2.29
N LEU A 62 16.27 26.71 -1.21
CA LEU A 62 14.83 26.43 -1.17
C LEU A 62 14.31 26.98 -2.50
N ALA A 63 13.94 26.09 -3.41
CA ALA A 63 13.15 26.48 -4.56
C ALA A 63 12.01 27.31 -3.99
N PRO A 64 11.67 28.47 -4.56
CA PRO A 64 10.51 29.23 -4.08
C PRO A 64 9.37 28.23 -4.00
N ALA A 65 8.72 28.15 -2.82
CA ALA A 65 7.63 27.23 -2.59
C ALA A 65 6.74 27.31 -3.83
N ALA A 66 6.57 26.18 -4.54
CA ALA A 66 5.78 26.16 -5.75
C ALA A 66 4.46 26.84 -5.42
N ALA A 67 4.05 27.83 -6.22
CA ALA A 67 2.83 28.56 -5.96
C ALA A 67 1.70 27.56 -5.80
N SER A 68 0.99 27.62 -4.67
CA SER A 68 -0.11 26.68 -4.39
C SER A 68 -1.11 26.72 -5.55
N LEU A 69 -1.46 25.57 -6.08
CA LEU A 69 -2.52 25.42 -7.09
C LEU A 69 -3.90 25.85 -6.57
N CYS A 70 -4.00 26.05 -5.26
CA CYS A 70 -5.21 26.48 -4.56
C CYS A 70 -5.25 28.00 -4.29
N THR A 71 -4.59 28.77 -5.14
CA THR A 71 -4.67 30.23 -5.06
C THR A 71 -6.00 30.69 -5.67
N PRO A 72 -6.75 31.57 -4.99
CA PRO A 72 -7.96 32.15 -5.55
C PRO A 72 -7.68 32.90 -6.86
N ASP A 73 -8.60 32.79 -7.82
CA ASP A 73 -8.56 33.58 -9.05
C ASP A 73 -8.65 35.07 -8.72
N ALA A 74 -7.77 35.89 -9.33
CA ALA A 74 -7.66 37.31 -8.99
C ALA A 74 -8.90 38.13 -9.36
N ALA A 75 -9.72 37.67 -10.29
CA ALA A 75 -10.92 38.38 -10.75
C ALA A 75 -12.18 37.97 -9.95
N THR A 76 -12.26 36.71 -9.56
CA THR A 76 -13.44 36.16 -8.88
C THR A 76 -13.26 35.99 -7.38
N GLY A 77 -12.01 35.91 -6.90
CA GLY A 77 -11.68 35.57 -5.51
C GLY A 77 -11.96 34.10 -5.14
N GLU A 78 -12.25 33.26 -6.12
CA GLU A 78 -12.70 31.87 -5.92
C GLU A 78 -11.63 30.87 -6.30
N VAL A 79 -11.58 29.74 -5.60
CA VAL A 79 -10.74 28.58 -5.93
C VAL A 79 -11.58 27.56 -6.69
N GLY A 80 -11.31 27.38 -7.98
CA GLY A 80 -12.09 26.50 -8.85
C GLY A 80 -13.38 27.14 -9.37
N THR A 81 -14.33 26.31 -9.77
CA THR A 81 -15.59 26.71 -10.40
C THR A 81 -16.75 26.55 -9.45
N LEU A 82 -17.49 27.65 -9.19
CA LEU A 82 -18.75 27.64 -8.43
C LEU A 82 -19.84 26.90 -9.20
N HIS A 83 -20.80 26.34 -8.46
CA HIS A 83 -21.96 25.68 -9.01
C HIS A 83 -21.64 24.59 -10.03
N ALA A 84 -20.53 23.88 -9.79
CA ALA A 84 -20.08 22.79 -10.63
C ALA A 84 -19.59 21.62 -9.76
N GLU A 85 -19.99 20.42 -10.14
CA GLU A 85 -19.47 19.17 -9.60
C GLU A 85 -18.63 18.47 -10.65
N LEU A 86 -17.34 18.30 -10.39
CA LEU A 86 -16.46 17.50 -11.25
C LEU A 86 -16.60 16.01 -10.95
N TRP A 87 -16.62 15.20 -12.00
CA TRP A 87 -16.57 13.75 -11.88
C TRP A 87 -15.17 13.30 -11.44
N GLY A 88 -15.06 12.09 -10.92
CA GLY A 88 -13.78 11.45 -10.57
C GLY A 88 -13.97 10.33 -9.57
N ASP A 89 -12.99 9.42 -9.54
CA ASP A 89 -12.91 8.35 -8.54
C ASP A 89 -12.63 8.94 -7.16
N VAL A 90 -13.40 8.50 -6.16
CA VAL A 90 -13.25 9.00 -4.80
C VAL A 90 -11.96 8.47 -4.17
N VAL A 91 -11.09 9.38 -3.75
CA VAL A 91 -9.87 9.11 -2.96
C VAL A 91 -10.15 9.26 -1.47
N VAL A 92 -10.88 10.33 -1.10
CA VAL A 92 -11.38 10.54 0.27
C VAL A 92 -12.83 10.99 0.18
N SER A 93 -13.71 10.28 0.90
CA SER A 93 -15.15 10.57 0.93
C SER A 93 -15.46 11.81 1.78
N GLY A 94 -16.40 12.63 1.32
CA GLY A 94 -16.96 13.74 2.10
C GLY A 94 -18.12 13.35 3.01
N VAL A 95 -18.58 12.08 2.97
CA VAL A 95 -19.70 11.58 3.78
C VAL A 95 -19.30 10.43 4.69
N GLY A 96 -20.14 10.16 5.69
CA GLY A 96 -19.93 9.14 6.71
C GLY A 96 -19.30 9.70 7.99
N ASP A 97 -19.17 8.87 9.03
CA ASP A 97 -18.63 9.28 10.34
C ASP A 97 -17.15 9.74 10.26
N ALA A 98 -16.42 9.29 9.22
CA ALA A 98 -15.07 9.73 8.90
C ALA A 98 -15.05 10.67 7.69
N GLY A 99 -16.21 11.24 7.31
CA GLY A 99 -16.33 12.11 6.14
C GLY A 99 -15.44 13.36 6.29
N HIS A 100 -14.71 13.65 5.22
CA HIS A 100 -13.83 14.80 5.20
C HIS A 100 -14.63 16.07 4.95
N THR A 101 -14.53 17.04 5.87
CA THR A 101 -15.14 18.36 5.75
C THR A 101 -14.04 19.42 5.65
N ALA A 102 -14.35 20.55 5.05
CA ALA A 102 -13.45 21.69 4.96
C ALA A 102 -14.22 23.00 5.13
N SER A 103 -13.63 23.97 5.80
CA SER A 103 -14.25 25.28 6.06
C SER A 103 -14.36 26.16 4.82
N SER A 104 -13.69 25.81 3.71
CA SER A 104 -13.72 26.56 2.46
C SER A 104 -13.26 25.68 1.29
N ALA A 105 -13.57 26.11 0.05
CA ALA A 105 -13.05 25.50 -1.16
C ALA A 105 -11.51 25.49 -1.19
N GLU A 106 -10.87 26.57 -0.70
CA GLU A 106 -9.41 26.64 -0.58
C GLU A 106 -8.86 25.56 0.36
N ALA A 107 -9.48 25.38 1.52
CA ALA A 107 -9.08 24.35 2.48
C ALA A 107 -9.27 22.95 1.90
N CYS A 108 -10.36 22.69 1.18
CA CYS A 108 -10.60 21.42 0.47
C CYS A 108 -9.58 21.21 -0.67
N CYS A 109 -9.28 22.24 -1.44
CA CYS A 109 -8.25 22.21 -2.46
C CYS A 109 -6.87 21.88 -1.88
N ARG A 110 -6.45 22.52 -0.78
CA ARG A 110 -5.18 22.25 -0.10
C ARG A 110 -5.13 20.83 0.46
N ALA A 111 -6.24 20.31 0.97
CA ALA A 111 -6.32 18.92 1.38
C ALA A 111 -6.10 17.99 0.16
N CYS A 112 -6.67 18.30 -1.00
CA CYS A 112 -6.40 17.58 -2.24
C CYS A 112 -4.93 17.73 -2.68
N GLU A 113 -4.36 18.92 -2.59
CA GLU A 113 -2.95 19.20 -2.95
C GLU A 113 -1.97 18.32 -2.17
N THR A 114 -2.23 18.08 -0.89
CA THR A 114 -1.37 17.26 -0.02
C THR A 114 -1.74 15.78 0.00
N THR A 115 -2.93 15.41 -0.47
CA THR A 115 -3.38 14.02 -0.51
C THR A 115 -2.84 13.32 -1.74
N ARG A 116 -2.14 12.21 -1.53
CA ARG A 116 -1.64 11.37 -2.61
C ARG A 116 -2.79 10.83 -3.46
N GLY A 117 -2.69 10.98 -4.77
CA GLY A 117 -3.68 10.51 -5.73
C GLY A 117 -4.90 11.41 -5.89
N CYS A 118 -5.02 12.50 -5.14
CA CYS A 118 -6.05 13.49 -5.39
C CYS A 118 -5.58 14.50 -6.43
N ASN A 119 -6.40 14.75 -7.45
CA ASN A 119 -6.19 15.80 -8.44
C ASN A 119 -7.48 16.53 -8.84
N VAL A 120 -8.57 16.23 -8.14
CA VAL A 120 -9.84 16.96 -8.23
C VAL A 120 -10.42 17.09 -6.84
N PHE A 121 -10.79 18.31 -6.44
CA PHE A 121 -11.57 18.54 -5.23
C PHE A 121 -13.00 18.93 -5.59
N VAL A 122 -13.95 18.56 -4.74
CA VAL A 122 -15.36 18.97 -4.81
C VAL A 122 -15.81 19.34 -3.40
N TRP A 123 -16.08 20.60 -3.18
CA TRP A 123 -16.47 21.16 -1.89
C TRP A 123 -17.90 21.66 -1.90
N CYS A 124 -18.61 21.42 -0.82
CA CYS A 124 -19.95 21.95 -0.64
C CYS A 124 -19.92 23.37 -0.06
N ALA A 125 -20.37 24.33 -0.85
CA ALA A 125 -20.50 25.73 -0.41
C ALA A 125 -21.72 25.97 0.50
N ASP A 126 -22.74 25.11 0.43
CA ASP A 126 -23.97 25.21 1.19
C ASP A 126 -23.95 24.30 2.42
N GLU A 127 -23.69 24.89 3.61
CA GLU A 127 -23.63 24.16 4.87
C GLU A 127 -24.95 23.43 5.17
N ALA A 128 -26.08 24.05 4.84
CA ALA A 128 -27.40 23.48 5.11
C ALA A 128 -27.74 22.31 4.18
N ALA A 129 -27.27 22.37 2.93
CA ALA A 129 -27.54 21.33 1.95
C ALA A 129 -26.64 20.10 2.09
N CYS A 130 -25.35 20.27 2.39
CA CYS A 130 -24.38 19.19 2.40
C CYS A 130 -23.22 19.35 3.42
N GLY A 131 -23.38 20.22 4.45
CA GLY A 131 -22.55 20.20 5.65
C GLY A 131 -21.05 20.43 5.42
N GLN A 132 -20.67 21.30 4.48
CA GLN A 132 -19.27 21.59 4.14
C GLN A 132 -18.45 20.35 3.74
N GLN A 133 -19.06 19.35 3.17
CA GLN A 133 -18.39 18.15 2.65
C GLN A 133 -17.28 18.53 1.67
N CYS A 134 -16.15 17.84 1.81
CA CYS A 134 -15.00 17.97 0.93
C CYS A 134 -14.65 16.60 0.37
N TRP A 135 -14.90 16.41 -0.92
CA TRP A 135 -14.60 15.20 -1.65
C TRP A 135 -13.26 15.34 -2.36
N LEU A 136 -12.33 14.48 -2.06
CA LEU A 136 -11.06 14.39 -2.74
C LEU A 136 -11.17 13.28 -3.77
N LYS A 137 -11.05 13.66 -5.05
CA LYS A 137 -11.27 12.75 -6.18
C LYS A 137 -10.03 12.67 -7.07
N ARG A 138 -10.02 11.69 -7.96
CA ARG A 138 -9.02 11.49 -8.99
C ARG A 138 -9.65 11.34 -10.36
N VAL A 139 -9.02 11.92 -11.36
CA VAL A 139 -9.28 11.67 -12.79
C VAL A 139 -7.96 11.35 -13.49
N GLY A 140 -8.05 10.65 -14.61
CA GLY A 140 -6.86 10.30 -15.41
C GLY A 140 -6.23 11.51 -16.10
N ASP A 141 -7.07 12.48 -16.50
CA ASP A 141 -6.64 13.75 -17.11
C ASP A 141 -7.33 14.91 -16.36
N PRO A 142 -6.63 15.59 -15.44
CA PRO A 142 -7.22 16.72 -14.72
C PRO A 142 -7.52 17.93 -15.61
N ALA A 143 -6.81 18.12 -16.73
CA ALA A 143 -7.09 19.19 -17.65
C ALA A 143 -8.40 18.97 -18.45
N GLY A 144 -8.76 17.70 -18.66
CA GLY A 144 -10.00 17.27 -19.29
C GLY A 144 -11.07 16.80 -18.30
N ALA A 145 -11.02 17.21 -17.03
CA ALA A 145 -11.96 16.78 -16.01
C ALA A 145 -13.41 17.06 -16.40
N THR A 146 -14.25 16.04 -16.38
CA THR A 146 -15.64 16.11 -16.83
C THR A 146 -16.54 16.70 -15.75
N VAL A 147 -17.37 17.66 -16.13
CA VAL A 147 -18.43 18.19 -15.27
C VAL A 147 -19.55 17.16 -15.17
N HIS A 148 -19.85 16.70 -13.94
CA HIS A 148 -20.96 15.80 -13.66
C HIS A 148 -22.29 16.55 -13.58
N ASN A 149 -22.28 17.69 -12.89
CA ASN A 149 -23.45 18.54 -12.71
C ASN A 149 -23.02 20.01 -12.63
N SER A 150 -23.87 20.92 -13.17
CA SER A 150 -23.59 22.36 -13.12
C SER A 150 -24.88 23.21 -13.17
N GLY A 151 -24.77 24.42 -12.66
CA GLY A 151 -25.85 25.39 -12.64
C GLY A 151 -26.16 25.96 -11.27
N VAL A 152 -26.89 27.06 -11.20
CA VAL A 152 -27.11 27.87 -9.96
C VAL A 152 -27.66 27.05 -8.77
N GLY A 153 -28.37 25.96 -9.03
CA GLY A 153 -28.87 25.06 -7.96
C GLY A 153 -27.92 23.98 -7.51
N VAL A 154 -26.68 23.93 -8.06
CA VAL A 154 -25.67 22.95 -7.67
C VAL A 154 -24.86 23.52 -6.50
N PRO A 155 -24.86 22.88 -5.31
CA PRO A 155 -24.22 23.42 -4.11
C PRO A 155 -22.70 23.23 -4.10
N TRP A 156 -22.13 22.68 -5.15
CA TRP A 156 -20.73 22.29 -5.21
C TRP A 156 -19.87 23.38 -5.86
N GLN A 157 -18.68 23.51 -5.31
CA GLN A 157 -17.56 24.25 -5.89
C GLN A 157 -16.43 23.26 -6.11
N SER A 158 -15.87 23.17 -7.31
CA SER A 158 -14.87 22.16 -7.63
C SER A 158 -13.77 22.67 -8.53
N GLY A 159 -12.61 22.00 -8.46
CA GLY A 159 -11.49 22.34 -9.31
C GLY A 159 -10.58 21.14 -9.54
N ALA A 160 -9.87 21.21 -10.66
CA ALA A 160 -8.85 20.24 -11.03
C ALA A 160 -7.44 20.79 -10.73
N LEU A 161 -6.58 19.94 -10.24
CA LEU A 161 -5.21 20.23 -9.83
C LEU A 161 -4.27 19.39 -10.69
N PRO A 162 -3.74 19.89 -11.80
CA PRO A 162 -2.67 19.21 -12.51
C PRO A 162 -1.44 19.16 -11.60
N LYS A 163 -1.11 17.98 -11.10
CA LYS A 163 0.06 17.77 -10.23
C LYS A 163 1.19 17.12 -11.00
N ASP A 164 2.39 17.66 -10.84
CA ASP A 164 3.61 16.99 -11.26
C ASP A 164 3.79 15.71 -10.44
N GLY A 165 3.93 14.58 -11.10
CA GLY A 165 4.15 13.28 -10.44
C GLY A 165 2.95 12.35 -10.39
N ASP A 166 1.82 12.72 -10.97
CA ASP A 166 0.78 11.74 -11.31
C ASP A 166 1.38 10.73 -12.30
N VAL A 167 1.24 9.44 -11.95
CA VAL A 167 1.77 8.37 -12.80
C VAL A 167 0.98 8.36 -14.10
N ALA A 168 1.60 8.84 -15.18
CA ALA A 168 0.97 8.81 -16.49
C ALA A 168 0.67 7.36 -16.90
N PRO A 169 -0.50 7.08 -17.47
CA PRO A 169 -0.76 5.77 -18.08
C PRO A 169 0.38 5.43 -19.06
N GLY A 170 1.03 4.28 -18.87
CA GLY A 170 2.16 3.85 -19.71
C GLY A 170 3.55 4.27 -19.25
N SER A 171 3.68 5.05 -18.16
CA SER A 171 5.00 5.39 -17.58
C SER A 171 5.58 4.28 -16.68
N LEU A 172 4.76 3.30 -16.29
CA LEU A 172 5.21 2.16 -15.51
C LEU A 172 5.84 1.09 -16.41
N PRO A 173 6.83 0.36 -15.90
CA PRO A 173 7.33 -0.81 -16.58
C PRO A 173 6.22 -1.88 -16.68
N PRO A 174 6.36 -2.86 -17.59
CA PRO A 174 5.43 -3.97 -17.66
C PRO A 174 5.36 -4.70 -16.31
N PRO A 175 4.20 -5.33 -15.99
CA PRO A 175 4.04 -6.09 -14.75
C PRO A 175 5.11 -7.16 -14.59
N ASP A 176 5.69 -7.28 -13.40
CA ASP A 176 6.70 -8.30 -13.11
C ASP A 176 6.04 -9.68 -12.97
N GLU A 177 6.17 -10.51 -13.99
CA GLU A 177 5.57 -11.84 -14.03
C GLU A 177 6.15 -12.81 -12.99
N SER A 178 7.31 -12.53 -12.43
CA SER A 178 7.91 -13.32 -11.34
C SER A 178 7.14 -13.22 -10.02
N ILE A 179 6.28 -12.19 -9.87
CA ILE A 179 5.40 -12.04 -8.71
C ILE A 179 4.25 -13.04 -8.83
N THR A 180 4.36 -14.16 -8.13
CA THR A 180 3.32 -15.22 -8.07
C THR A 180 2.43 -15.13 -6.84
N SER A 181 2.85 -14.35 -5.84
CA SER A 181 2.10 -14.08 -4.61
C SER A 181 2.33 -12.65 -4.13
N ILE A 182 1.32 -12.11 -3.44
CA ILE A 182 1.33 -10.78 -2.83
C ILE A 182 0.86 -10.85 -1.39
N VAL A 183 1.14 -9.79 -0.63
CA VAL A 183 0.62 -9.58 0.70
C VAL A 183 -0.25 -8.33 0.71
N LEU A 184 -1.49 -8.44 1.13
CA LEU A 184 -2.33 -7.33 1.53
C LEU A 184 -2.01 -7.01 2.99
N ALA A 185 -1.08 -6.09 3.20
CA ALA A 185 -0.60 -5.72 4.52
C ALA A 185 -1.51 -4.66 5.15
N SER A 186 -1.87 -4.84 6.40
CA SER A 186 -2.69 -3.90 7.14
C SER A 186 -2.32 -3.84 8.62
N PRO A 187 -2.69 -2.77 9.36
CA PRO A 187 -2.51 -2.70 10.82
C PRO A 187 -3.27 -3.77 11.61
N LYS A 188 -4.22 -4.47 10.97
CA LYS A 188 -5.05 -5.51 11.60
C LYS A 188 -4.59 -6.92 11.30
N GLY A 189 -3.66 -7.08 10.35
CA GLY A 189 -3.11 -8.37 9.94
C GLY A 189 -2.71 -8.37 8.47
N ASN A 190 -1.94 -9.37 8.09
CA ASN A 190 -1.43 -9.57 6.74
C ASN A 190 -2.11 -10.76 6.09
N ILE A 191 -2.66 -10.56 4.91
CA ILE A 191 -3.30 -11.63 4.13
C ILE A 191 -2.44 -11.89 2.90
N ARG A 192 -1.86 -13.10 2.83
CA ARG A 192 -1.09 -13.55 1.68
C ARG A 192 -2.03 -14.13 0.64
N LEU A 193 -1.85 -13.70 -0.61
CA LEU A 193 -2.63 -14.16 -1.75
C LEU A 193 -1.72 -14.82 -2.78
N LYS A 194 -2.15 -15.97 -3.28
CA LYS A 194 -1.57 -16.64 -4.44
C LYS A 194 -2.27 -16.15 -5.69
N LEU A 195 -1.54 -15.56 -6.62
CA LEU A 195 -2.07 -15.02 -7.86
C LEU A 195 -2.39 -16.14 -8.86
N ARG A 196 -3.46 -15.96 -9.63
CA ARG A 196 -3.97 -16.92 -10.60
C ARG A 196 -4.11 -16.26 -11.99
N PRO A 197 -2.99 -16.02 -12.69
CA PRO A 197 -3.05 -15.38 -14.00
C PRO A 197 -3.89 -16.17 -15.01
N GLU A 198 -3.93 -17.51 -14.88
CA GLU A 198 -4.76 -18.38 -15.69
C GLU A 198 -6.27 -18.19 -15.49
N TRP A 199 -6.69 -17.50 -14.41
CA TRP A 199 -8.09 -17.15 -14.18
C TRP A 199 -8.43 -15.75 -14.68
N SER A 200 -7.51 -14.79 -14.52
CA SER A 200 -7.64 -13.43 -15.03
C SER A 200 -6.27 -12.75 -15.12
N GLU A 201 -5.65 -12.83 -16.31
CA GLU A 201 -4.33 -12.26 -16.57
C GLU A 201 -4.28 -10.76 -16.32
N SER A 202 -5.27 -10.02 -16.82
CA SER A 202 -5.34 -8.56 -16.70
C SER A 202 -5.51 -8.09 -15.25
N SER A 203 -6.29 -8.81 -14.43
CA SER A 203 -6.41 -8.53 -12.99
C SER A 203 -5.10 -8.79 -12.26
N VAL A 204 -4.43 -9.91 -12.57
CA VAL A 204 -3.13 -10.24 -11.99
C VAL A 204 -2.06 -9.22 -12.41
N ALA A 205 -2.06 -8.78 -13.67
CA ALA A 205 -1.15 -7.72 -14.14
C ALA A 205 -1.32 -6.43 -13.34
N PHE A 206 -2.56 -6.00 -13.10
CA PHE A 206 -2.86 -4.82 -12.27
C PHE A 206 -2.33 -4.96 -10.83
N VAL A 207 -2.60 -6.07 -10.14
CA VAL A 207 -2.15 -6.23 -8.74
C VAL A 207 -0.63 -6.46 -8.63
N ARG A 208 0.02 -7.01 -9.65
CA ARG A 208 1.49 -7.07 -9.75
C ARG A 208 2.12 -5.69 -9.78
N LEU A 209 1.53 -4.74 -10.54
CA LEU A 209 1.97 -3.34 -10.54
C LEU A 209 1.83 -2.71 -9.16
N LEU A 210 0.72 -2.96 -8.45
CA LEU A 210 0.53 -2.46 -7.09
C LEU A 210 1.56 -3.03 -6.11
N ALA A 211 1.93 -4.30 -6.26
CA ALA A 211 2.93 -4.96 -5.41
C ALA A 211 4.37 -4.52 -5.71
N ALA A 212 4.66 -4.13 -6.95
CA ALA A 212 5.98 -3.67 -7.38
C ALA A 212 6.21 -2.18 -7.06
N HIS A 213 5.14 -1.38 -7.00
CA HIS A 213 5.21 0.07 -6.88
C HIS A 213 4.22 0.57 -5.82
N PRO A 214 4.57 1.62 -5.04
CA PRO A 214 3.69 2.16 -4.00
C PRO A 214 2.56 3.01 -4.63
N LEU A 215 1.64 2.36 -5.34
CA LEU A 215 0.58 3.01 -6.12
C LEU A 215 -0.76 3.13 -5.37
N CYS A 216 -0.92 2.50 -4.21
CA CYS A 216 -2.14 2.61 -3.44
C CYS A 216 -2.43 4.05 -3.01
N THR A 217 -3.67 4.48 -3.20
CA THR A 217 -4.20 5.74 -2.64
C THR A 217 -4.66 5.51 -1.19
N PRO A 218 -5.04 6.56 -0.44
CA PRO A 218 -5.71 6.39 0.84
C PRO A 218 -6.98 5.54 0.81
N ALA A 219 -7.56 5.31 -0.38
CA ALA A 219 -8.73 4.45 -0.58
C ALA A 219 -8.39 2.97 -0.90
N CYS A 220 -7.12 2.54 -0.76
CA CYS A 220 -6.79 1.13 -0.62
C CYS A 220 -7.11 0.71 0.82
N GLU A 221 -8.23 0.03 1.02
CA GLU A 221 -8.75 -0.23 2.37
C GLU A 221 -9.77 -1.37 2.40
N TRP A 222 -9.90 -2.03 3.56
CA TRP A 222 -11.06 -2.86 3.90
C TRP A 222 -12.13 -1.94 4.46
N TYR A 223 -13.35 -2.02 3.95
CA TYR A 223 -14.43 -1.14 4.35
C TYR A 223 -15.74 -1.87 4.69
N ARG A 224 -15.92 -3.15 4.25
CA ARG A 224 -17.14 -3.93 4.47
C ARG A 224 -16.82 -5.31 5.01
N VAL A 225 -17.57 -5.73 6.00
CA VAL A 225 -17.45 -7.03 6.67
C VAL A 225 -18.79 -7.74 6.72
N GLU A 226 -18.78 -9.03 6.32
CA GLU A 226 -19.90 -9.95 6.48
C GLU A 226 -19.33 -11.26 7.05
N PRO A 227 -19.26 -11.41 8.38
CA PRO A 227 -18.63 -12.56 9.01
C PRO A 227 -19.19 -13.90 8.48
N GLY A 228 -18.31 -14.82 8.11
CA GLY A 228 -18.69 -16.10 7.52
C GLY A 228 -19.22 -16.03 6.09
N PHE A 229 -19.16 -14.85 5.43
CA PHE A 229 -19.59 -14.67 4.06
C PHE A 229 -18.54 -13.96 3.20
N LEU A 230 -18.13 -12.73 3.54
CA LEU A 230 -17.08 -12.02 2.80
C LEU A 230 -16.38 -10.93 3.63
N LEU A 231 -15.14 -10.63 3.22
CA LEU A 231 -14.41 -9.43 3.55
C LEU A 231 -14.21 -8.63 2.26
N GLN A 232 -14.68 -7.37 2.21
CA GLN A 232 -14.62 -6.54 1.02
C GLN A 232 -13.82 -5.27 1.27
N GLY A 233 -13.04 -4.87 0.26
CA GLY A 233 -12.22 -3.69 0.27
C GLY A 233 -12.08 -3.08 -1.11
N SER A 234 -11.17 -2.11 -1.22
CA SER A 234 -10.83 -1.47 -2.48
C SER A 234 -9.31 -1.41 -2.67
N LEU A 235 -8.86 -1.55 -3.91
CA LEU A 235 -7.48 -1.32 -4.35
C LEU A 235 -7.40 -0.10 -5.27
N ARG A 236 -8.03 1.00 -4.89
CA ARG A 236 -7.97 2.26 -5.66
C ARG A 236 -6.56 2.79 -5.69
N ALA A 237 -6.00 2.83 -6.88
CA ALA A 237 -4.59 3.13 -7.11
C ALA A 237 -4.39 4.37 -7.97
N LEU A 238 -3.14 4.82 -8.05
CA LEU A 238 -2.71 5.93 -8.91
C LEU A 238 -2.74 5.57 -10.41
N ILE A 239 -3.03 4.32 -10.75
CA ILE A 239 -3.21 3.83 -12.12
C ILE A 239 -4.66 3.40 -12.33
N PRO A 240 -5.16 3.43 -13.56
CA PRO A 240 -6.48 2.91 -13.87
C PRO A 240 -6.62 1.46 -13.40
N SER A 241 -7.77 1.13 -12.83
CA SER A 241 -8.11 -0.25 -12.54
C SER A 241 -8.21 -1.06 -13.83
N ASN A 242 -8.08 -2.37 -13.70
CA ASN A 242 -8.33 -3.28 -14.79
C ASN A 242 -9.79 -3.09 -15.32
N ASN A 243 -9.94 -2.85 -16.62
CA ASN A 243 -11.26 -2.67 -17.25
C ASN A 243 -11.80 -3.98 -17.89
N VAL A 244 -11.16 -5.11 -17.62
CA VAL A 244 -11.52 -6.41 -18.21
C VAL A 244 -12.24 -7.26 -17.18
N THR A 245 -13.47 -7.63 -17.49
CA THR A 245 -14.26 -8.60 -16.74
C THR A 245 -14.09 -9.98 -17.36
N THR A 246 -13.76 -10.99 -16.56
CA THR A 246 -13.68 -12.39 -16.99
C THR A 246 -14.59 -13.23 -16.11
N LYS A 247 -15.13 -14.32 -16.67
CA LYS A 247 -15.86 -15.29 -15.85
C LYS A 247 -14.89 -16.09 -14.99
N GLY A 248 -15.28 -16.33 -13.74
CA GLY A 248 -14.50 -17.19 -12.84
C GLY A 248 -14.40 -18.63 -13.39
N PRO A 249 -13.38 -19.37 -12.98
CA PRO A 249 -13.17 -20.75 -13.45
C PRO A 249 -14.25 -21.73 -12.91
N ARG A 250 -14.91 -21.34 -11.83
CA ARG A 250 -15.93 -22.11 -11.10
C ARG A 250 -16.68 -21.20 -10.12
N ALA A 251 -17.73 -21.74 -9.48
CA ALA A 251 -18.32 -21.10 -8.31
C ALA A 251 -17.24 -20.88 -7.23
N MET A 252 -17.21 -19.65 -6.66
CA MET A 252 -16.20 -19.24 -5.68
C MET A 252 -16.25 -20.14 -4.43
N LYS A 253 -15.10 -20.52 -3.95
CA LYS A 253 -14.89 -21.26 -2.70
C LYS A 253 -14.29 -20.33 -1.64
N ARG A 254 -14.39 -20.73 -0.38
CA ARG A 254 -13.74 -20.05 0.73
C ARG A 254 -12.26 -19.79 0.43
N GLY A 255 -11.84 -18.55 0.59
CA GLY A 255 -10.50 -18.06 0.26
C GLY A 255 -10.31 -17.58 -1.18
N ASP A 256 -11.26 -17.78 -2.09
CA ASP A 256 -11.19 -17.18 -3.43
C ASP A 256 -11.31 -15.64 -3.35
N VAL A 257 -10.54 -14.95 -4.17
CA VAL A 257 -10.49 -13.49 -4.24
C VAL A 257 -10.94 -13.03 -5.62
N GLY A 258 -11.92 -12.15 -5.65
CA GLY A 258 -12.47 -11.61 -6.89
C GLY A 258 -12.82 -10.14 -6.80
N TRP A 259 -13.22 -9.57 -7.94
CA TRP A 259 -13.76 -8.21 -7.97
C TRP A 259 -15.23 -8.20 -7.61
N ALA A 260 -15.62 -7.23 -6.78
CA ALA A 260 -16.98 -7.08 -6.30
C ALA A 260 -17.96 -6.65 -7.42
N GLY A 261 -19.23 -7.02 -7.25
CA GLY A 261 -20.30 -6.63 -8.17
C GLY A 261 -20.20 -7.21 -9.58
N ALA A 262 -19.48 -8.34 -9.75
CA ALA A 262 -19.17 -8.92 -11.07
C ALA A 262 -18.48 -7.94 -12.04
N GLY A 263 -17.88 -6.88 -11.50
CA GLY A 263 -17.19 -5.84 -12.25
C GLY A 263 -15.68 -6.15 -12.48
N PRO A 264 -14.98 -5.22 -13.14
CA PRO A 264 -13.54 -5.35 -13.43
C PRO A 264 -12.62 -4.89 -12.29
N GLY A 265 -13.13 -4.43 -11.16
CA GLY A 265 -12.41 -3.83 -10.04
C GLY A 265 -12.70 -2.32 -9.94
N PRO A 266 -12.02 -1.57 -9.06
CA PRO A 266 -10.95 -1.97 -8.14
C PRO A 266 -11.46 -2.51 -6.78
N ASP A 267 -12.77 -2.65 -6.57
CA ASP A 267 -13.30 -3.19 -5.33
C ASP A 267 -13.15 -4.71 -5.32
N LEU A 268 -12.39 -5.22 -4.35
CA LEU A 268 -12.12 -6.65 -4.19
C LEU A 268 -12.93 -7.23 -3.04
N PHE A 269 -13.10 -8.54 -3.06
CA PHE A 269 -13.56 -9.27 -1.87
C PHE A 269 -12.88 -10.65 -1.76
N ILE A 270 -12.77 -11.12 -0.52
CA ILE A 270 -12.40 -12.49 -0.19
C ILE A 270 -13.68 -13.22 0.21
N TYR A 271 -14.00 -14.30 -0.47
CA TYR A 271 -15.14 -15.12 -0.10
C TYR A 271 -14.80 -15.97 1.13
N LEU A 272 -15.61 -15.85 2.20
CA LEU A 272 -15.40 -16.53 3.48
C LEU A 272 -16.50 -17.57 3.81
N GLY A 273 -17.43 -17.78 2.90
CA GLY A 273 -18.51 -18.75 3.10
C GLY A 273 -18.01 -20.19 3.20
N ALA A 274 -18.62 -20.98 4.09
CA ALA A 274 -18.25 -22.38 4.28
C ALA A 274 -18.59 -23.29 3.10
N GLN A 275 -19.60 -22.90 2.29
CA GLN A 275 -20.02 -23.62 1.10
C GLN A 275 -19.70 -22.82 -0.16
N PRO A 276 -19.47 -23.49 -1.32
CA PRO A 276 -19.28 -22.78 -2.57
C PRO A 276 -20.46 -21.84 -2.90
N ALA A 277 -20.16 -20.65 -3.42
CA ALA A 277 -21.16 -19.62 -3.78
C ALA A 277 -21.86 -19.97 -5.12
N THR A 278 -22.56 -21.08 -5.17
CA THR A 278 -23.20 -21.59 -6.40
C THR A 278 -24.26 -20.65 -6.95
N HIS A 279 -24.86 -19.80 -6.10
CA HIS A 279 -25.87 -18.81 -6.49
C HIS A 279 -25.30 -17.65 -7.33
N TRP A 280 -23.96 -17.44 -7.32
CA TRP A 280 -23.27 -16.50 -8.21
C TRP A 280 -22.78 -17.17 -9.50
N GLY A 281 -22.77 -18.50 -9.56
CA GLY A 281 -22.20 -19.22 -10.70
C GLY A 281 -20.72 -18.87 -10.91
N THR A 282 -20.39 -18.37 -12.10
CA THR A 282 -19.04 -17.92 -12.48
C THR A 282 -18.99 -16.43 -12.81
N ASP A 283 -19.94 -15.65 -12.34
CA ASP A 283 -20.08 -14.25 -12.80
C ASP A 283 -19.00 -13.30 -12.28
N HIS A 284 -18.36 -13.63 -11.14
CA HIS A 284 -17.28 -12.81 -10.61
C HIS A 284 -15.95 -13.11 -11.28
N THR A 285 -15.20 -12.05 -11.58
CA THR A 285 -13.80 -12.15 -12.02
C THR A 285 -12.95 -12.55 -10.82
N VAL A 286 -12.53 -13.81 -10.78
CA VAL A 286 -11.65 -14.36 -9.73
C VAL A 286 -10.22 -14.33 -10.22
N TRP A 287 -9.29 -13.78 -9.43
CA TRP A 287 -7.91 -13.56 -9.86
C TRP A 287 -6.85 -14.06 -8.86
N ALA A 288 -7.27 -14.44 -7.65
CA ALA A 288 -6.37 -14.99 -6.63
C ALA A 288 -7.11 -15.92 -5.67
N GLU A 289 -6.35 -16.59 -4.84
CA GLU A 289 -6.82 -17.33 -3.67
C GLU A 289 -5.96 -16.97 -2.46
N VAL A 290 -6.52 -17.03 -1.25
CA VAL A 290 -5.75 -16.90 -0.01
C VAL A 290 -4.75 -18.05 0.07
N ALA A 291 -3.47 -17.73 0.32
CA ALA A 291 -2.36 -18.65 0.12
C ALA A 291 -2.28 -19.76 1.18
N ASP A 292 -2.75 -19.49 2.40
CA ASP A 292 -2.62 -20.41 3.53
C ASP A 292 -3.68 -20.15 4.63
N GLU A 293 -3.83 -21.14 5.53
CA GLU A 293 -4.78 -21.08 6.64
C GLU A 293 -4.51 -19.92 7.61
N ALA A 294 -3.25 -19.52 7.79
CA ALA A 294 -2.92 -18.38 8.66
C ALA A 294 -3.46 -17.07 8.06
N SER A 295 -3.28 -16.87 6.77
CA SER A 295 -3.84 -15.73 6.03
C SER A 295 -5.37 -15.77 5.99
N LEU A 296 -5.97 -16.95 5.90
CA LEU A 296 -7.41 -17.10 5.95
C LEU A 296 -7.97 -16.75 7.35
N ALA A 297 -7.25 -17.14 8.40
CA ALA A 297 -7.61 -16.75 9.76
C ALA A 297 -7.49 -15.24 9.99
N GLU A 298 -6.50 -14.57 9.36
CA GLU A 298 -6.41 -13.10 9.41
C GLU A 298 -7.58 -12.44 8.67
N ALA A 299 -7.99 -12.97 7.52
CA ALA A 299 -9.18 -12.49 6.81
C ALA A 299 -10.45 -12.61 7.66
N ASP A 300 -10.64 -13.73 8.38
CA ASP A 300 -11.76 -13.90 9.32
C ASP A 300 -11.72 -12.91 10.48
N LYS A 301 -10.54 -12.64 11.06
CA LYS A 301 -10.39 -11.63 12.13
C LYS A 301 -10.77 -10.23 11.67
N ILE A 302 -10.34 -9.84 10.46
CA ILE A 302 -10.70 -8.54 9.90
C ILE A 302 -12.22 -8.52 9.60
N ALA A 303 -12.78 -9.59 9.06
CA ALA A 303 -14.21 -9.71 8.81
C ALA A 303 -15.07 -9.71 10.08
N ALA A 304 -14.48 -9.95 11.24
CA ALA A 304 -15.15 -9.89 12.56
C ALA A 304 -15.04 -8.50 13.23
N LEU A 305 -14.44 -7.50 12.57
CA LEU A 305 -14.38 -6.13 13.11
C LEU A 305 -15.79 -5.55 13.26
N PRO A 306 -16.03 -4.72 14.30
CA PRO A 306 -17.35 -4.16 14.53
C PRO A 306 -17.75 -3.21 13.38
N PRO A 307 -18.91 -3.46 12.75
CA PRO A 307 -19.45 -2.52 11.77
C PRO A 307 -20.15 -1.33 12.44
N LEU A 308 -20.42 -0.32 11.64
CA LEU A 308 -21.39 0.73 12.01
C LEU A 308 -22.76 0.10 12.28
N PRO A 309 -23.60 0.72 13.14
CA PRO A 309 -24.98 0.32 13.29
C PRO A 309 -25.71 0.31 11.94
N THR A 310 -26.28 -0.82 11.57
CA THR A 310 -26.96 -1.02 10.29
C THR A 310 -28.37 -1.56 10.51
N LYS A 311 -29.29 -1.28 9.55
CA LYS A 311 -30.60 -1.90 9.53
C LYS A 311 -30.52 -3.30 8.89
N PRO A 312 -31.49 -4.17 9.18
CA PRO A 312 -31.58 -5.47 8.51
C PRO A 312 -31.56 -5.33 6.99
N GLY A 313 -30.65 -6.05 6.33
CA GLY A 313 -30.49 -6.02 4.86
C GLY A 313 -29.53 -4.96 4.33
N GLU A 314 -29.00 -4.08 5.17
CA GLU A 314 -27.93 -3.16 4.77
C GLU A 314 -26.55 -3.81 4.89
N MET A 315 -25.58 -3.30 4.15
CA MET A 315 -24.17 -3.75 4.22
C MET A 315 -23.52 -3.36 5.56
N HIS A 316 -22.73 -4.25 6.11
CA HIS A 316 -21.98 -4.00 7.33
C HIS A 316 -20.68 -3.25 7.03
N ILE A 317 -20.69 -1.94 7.12
CA ILE A 317 -19.54 -1.08 6.89
C ILE A 317 -18.69 -0.98 8.17
N ILE A 318 -17.38 -1.19 8.06
CA ILE A 318 -16.44 -1.02 9.19
C ILE A 318 -16.43 0.44 9.60
N LYS A 319 -16.54 0.71 10.91
CA LYS A 319 -16.51 2.07 11.43
C LYS A 319 -15.21 2.80 11.06
N ASP A 320 -14.08 2.17 11.35
CA ASP A 320 -12.74 2.68 11.03
C ASP A 320 -12.16 1.82 9.91
N HIS A 321 -12.23 2.29 8.67
CA HIS A 321 -11.71 1.59 7.51
C HIS A 321 -10.24 1.20 7.72
N VAL A 322 -9.90 -0.04 7.38
CA VAL A 322 -8.57 -0.59 7.60
C VAL A 322 -7.72 -0.42 6.35
N LYS A 323 -6.70 0.42 6.41
CA LYS A 323 -5.80 0.67 5.28
C LYS A 323 -5.09 -0.60 4.82
N ILE A 324 -4.94 -0.72 3.50
CA ILE A 324 -4.24 -1.81 2.82
C ILE A 324 -3.02 -1.24 2.11
N ASP A 325 -1.90 -1.94 2.23
CA ASP A 325 -0.72 -1.76 1.40
C ASP A 325 -0.45 -3.08 0.66
N VAL A 326 -0.28 -3.01 -0.67
CA VAL A 326 -0.04 -4.19 -1.51
C VAL A 326 1.46 -4.38 -1.66
N ARG A 327 1.99 -5.53 -1.24
CA ARG A 327 3.43 -5.82 -1.25
C ARG A 327 3.73 -7.15 -1.93
N ARG A 328 4.95 -7.28 -2.43
CA ARG A 328 5.50 -8.59 -2.81
C ARG A 328 5.53 -9.51 -1.58
N ASP A 329 5.20 -10.77 -1.79
CA ASP A 329 5.45 -11.80 -0.78
C ASP A 329 6.97 -12.00 -0.61
N GLY A 330 7.44 -12.14 0.65
CA GLY A 330 8.87 -12.24 0.96
C GLY A 330 9.60 -10.89 1.11
N THR A 331 8.94 -9.75 0.95
CA THR A 331 9.50 -8.45 1.35
C THR A 331 9.45 -8.36 2.88
N LEU A 332 10.63 -8.37 3.51
CA LEU A 332 10.77 -8.17 4.97
C LEU A 332 10.25 -6.78 5.35
N LEU A 333 9.56 -6.70 6.48
CA LEU A 333 9.12 -5.45 7.13
C LEU A 333 10.32 -4.71 7.71
#